data_60b323c9ca591e7bc57306263ad605f9
#
_entry.id   60b323c9ca591e7bc57306263ad605f9
#
_cell.length_a   1.000
_cell.length_b   1.000
_cell.length_c   1.000
_cell.angle_alpha   90.00
_cell.angle_beta   90.00
_cell.angle_gamma   90.00
#
_symmetry.space_group_name_H-M   'P 1'
#
loop_
_entity.id
_entity.type
_entity.pdbx_description
1 polymer ?
#
loop_
_entity_poly.entity_id
_entity_poly.type
_entity_poly.pdbx_seq_one_letter_code
_entity_poly.pdbx_strand_id
1 'polypeptide(L)'
;MTRDAVICEPVRTPIGRYGGMFASLTAVELGVAALKGLLERTGVAPEQVQDVILGHCYPNSEAPAIGRVVALDAGLPVTVPGMQVDRRCGSGLQAVIQACLQVRSGDNDLVVAGGAESMSNVAFYSTDMRWGGARGGVQIHDGLARGRTTAGGQFYPVPGGMLETAENLRREYCITRAEQDELAVRSHQSAVAAQRSGVLAEEIIPVTVTSRKGETVIDTDEHPRADTTVEALAKLKPVLLKQDPDATVTAGNSSGQNDAASMCIVTTAEKAAELGLRPLVRMVSWGSAGVAPDVMGIGPVPATEAALAKAGLQLGDIDLIELNEAFAAQALAVMKEWKFGEADFERTNVRGSGISLGHPVGATGGRMLATLARELDHRQARYGLETMCIGGGQGLAAVFERVAA
;
A
#
# COMPACT_ATOMS: atom_id res chain seq x y z
N MET A 1 -1.99 33.68 0.17
CA MET A 1 -1.10 32.61 -0.31
C MET A 1 -1.81 31.29 -0.01
N THR A 2 -1.94 30.39 -0.97
CA THR A 2 -2.50 29.05 -0.71
C THR A 2 -1.46 28.29 0.11
N ARG A 3 -1.86 27.84 1.30
CA ARG A 3 -1.04 27.01 2.17
C ARG A 3 -0.79 25.66 1.48
N ASP A 4 0.46 25.28 1.24
CA ASP A 4 0.81 24.01 0.61
C ASP A 4 1.24 22.98 1.66
N ALA A 5 1.03 21.71 1.36
CA ALA A 5 1.41 20.61 2.21
C ALA A 5 2.62 19.89 1.61
N VAL A 6 3.65 19.73 2.43
CA VAL A 6 4.86 18.96 2.09
C VAL A 6 4.93 17.67 2.89
N ILE A 7 5.59 16.68 2.34
CA ILE A 7 5.76 15.35 2.93
C ILE A 7 7.24 15.15 3.24
N CYS A 8 7.49 14.88 4.53
CA CYS A 8 8.81 14.67 5.08
C CYS A 8 8.95 13.23 5.57
N GLU A 9 10.13 12.68 5.39
CA GLU A 9 10.58 11.39 5.91
C GLU A 9 9.54 10.25 5.78
N PRO A 10 9.03 9.93 4.58
CA PRO A 10 8.18 8.76 4.42
C PRO A 10 8.99 7.48 4.69
N VAL A 11 8.53 6.66 5.63
CA VAL A 11 9.19 5.44 6.11
C VAL A 11 8.23 4.27 6.18
N ARG A 12 8.77 3.07 6.34
CA ARG A 12 8.01 1.84 6.53
C ARG A 12 8.78 0.84 7.39
N THR A 13 8.09 -0.12 7.96
CA THR A 13 8.72 -1.33 8.48
C THR A 13 9.20 -2.22 7.32
N PRO A 14 10.04 -3.22 7.56
CA PRO A 14 10.15 -4.36 6.64
C PRO A 14 8.78 -4.97 6.38
N ILE A 15 8.63 -5.67 5.24
CA ILE A 15 7.38 -6.34 4.88
C ILE A 15 7.49 -7.83 5.14
N GLY A 16 6.70 -8.32 6.10
CA GLY A 16 6.57 -9.74 6.42
C GLY A 16 5.59 -10.46 5.49
N ARG A 17 5.81 -11.76 5.29
CA ARG A 17 4.85 -12.64 4.63
C ARG A 17 3.76 -13.07 5.61
N TYR A 18 2.62 -13.48 5.09
CA TYR A 18 1.57 -14.14 5.87
C TYR A 18 2.13 -15.34 6.65
N GLY A 19 1.96 -15.33 7.96
CA GLY A 19 2.52 -16.35 8.85
C GLY A 19 4.05 -16.35 8.93
N GLY A 20 4.71 -15.29 8.44
CA GLY A 20 6.17 -15.13 8.41
C GLY A 20 6.76 -14.41 9.62
N MET A 21 7.78 -13.61 9.38
CA MET A 21 8.59 -12.98 10.41
C MET A 21 7.83 -12.07 11.39
N PHE A 22 6.69 -11.53 10.97
CA PHE A 22 5.82 -10.67 11.79
C PHE A 22 4.51 -11.33 12.24
N ALA A 23 4.37 -12.65 12.11
CA ALA A 23 3.14 -13.36 12.47
C ALA A 23 2.72 -13.18 13.95
N SER A 24 3.66 -12.85 14.84
CA SER A 24 3.40 -12.58 16.26
C SER A 24 3.05 -11.11 16.55
N LEU A 25 3.13 -10.20 15.57
CA LEU A 25 2.89 -8.78 15.75
C LEU A 25 1.53 -8.37 15.15
N THR A 26 0.77 -7.63 15.92
CA THR A 26 -0.48 -7.00 15.49
C THR A 26 -0.21 -5.79 14.58
N ALA A 27 -1.24 -5.32 13.88
CA ALA A 27 -1.15 -4.07 13.11
C ALA A 27 -0.81 -2.86 14.00
N VAL A 28 -1.26 -2.86 15.26
CA VAL A 28 -0.93 -1.81 16.25
C VAL A 28 0.57 -1.83 16.56
N GLU A 29 1.14 -2.99 16.89
CA GLU A 29 2.57 -3.10 17.24
C GLU A 29 3.47 -2.70 16.07
N LEU A 30 3.12 -3.08 14.83
CA LEU A 30 3.82 -2.63 13.62
C LEU A 30 3.67 -1.11 13.43
N GLY A 31 2.48 -0.55 13.64
CA GLY A 31 2.22 0.88 13.60
C GLY A 31 3.01 1.65 14.65
N VAL A 32 3.07 1.15 15.87
CA VAL A 32 3.86 1.75 16.98
C VAL A 32 5.35 1.75 16.65
N ALA A 33 5.88 0.65 16.09
CA ALA A 33 7.28 0.57 15.67
C ALA A 33 7.60 1.61 14.59
N ALA A 34 6.73 1.72 13.58
CA ALA A 34 6.91 2.71 12.50
C ALA A 34 6.83 4.15 13.02
N LEU A 35 5.87 4.47 13.91
CA LEU A 35 5.70 5.81 14.47
C LEU A 35 6.89 6.21 15.35
N LYS A 36 7.31 5.32 16.26
CA LYS A 36 8.49 5.58 17.11
C LYS A 36 9.75 5.79 16.27
N GLY A 37 9.97 4.92 15.28
CA GLY A 37 11.12 5.05 14.39
C GLY A 37 11.08 6.31 13.53
N LEU A 38 9.89 6.76 13.09
CA LEU A 38 9.73 8.03 12.39
C LEU A 38 10.10 9.21 13.29
N LEU A 39 9.58 9.27 14.52
CA LEU A 39 9.87 10.35 15.47
C LEU A 39 11.35 10.36 15.88
N GLU A 40 11.94 9.20 16.13
CA GLU A 40 13.35 9.07 16.44
C GLU A 40 14.23 9.56 15.28
N ARG A 41 13.91 9.15 14.04
CA ARG A 41 14.69 9.51 12.84
C ARG A 41 14.60 11.01 12.53
N THR A 42 13.44 11.63 12.80
CA THR A 42 13.19 13.05 12.51
C THR A 42 13.53 13.99 13.66
N GLY A 43 13.62 13.48 14.89
CA GLY A 43 13.79 14.30 16.10
C GLY A 43 12.53 15.13 16.43
N VAL A 44 11.40 14.90 15.79
CA VAL A 44 10.14 15.62 16.07
C VAL A 44 9.63 15.20 17.44
N ALA A 45 9.44 16.20 18.31
CA ALA A 45 8.87 15.95 19.62
C ALA A 45 7.40 15.49 19.51
N PRO A 46 6.97 14.48 20.29
CA PRO A 46 5.60 13.94 20.25
C PRO A 46 4.51 15.02 20.39
N GLU A 47 4.77 16.08 21.11
CA GLU A 47 3.88 17.23 21.34
C GLU A 47 3.62 18.08 20.09
N GLN A 48 4.47 17.95 19.07
CA GLN A 48 4.29 18.65 17.79
C GLN A 48 3.27 17.99 16.88
N VAL A 49 2.96 16.70 17.13
CA VAL A 49 1.98 15.93 16.33
C VAL A 49 0.57 16.36 16.73
N GLN A 50 -0.24 16.75 15.74
CA GLN A 50 -1.60 17.25 15.97
C GLN A 50 -2.69 16.26 15.57
N ASP A 51 -2.38 15.27 14.72
CA ASP A 51 -3.28 14.15 14.38
C ASP A 51 -2.47 12.95 13.85
N VAL A 52 -3.04 11.73 13.98
CA VAL A 52 -2.48 10.50 13.41
C VAL A 52 -3.54 9.81 12.55
N ILE A 53 -3.33 9.76 11.23
CA ILE A 53 -4.28 9.21 10.27
C ILE A 53 -3.71 7.93 9.67
N LEU A 54 -4.29 6.78 9.99
CA LEU A 54 -3.81 5.50 9.49
C LEU A 54 -4.82 4.75 8.63
N GLY A 55 -4.35 4.28 7.48
CA GLY A 55 -5.04 3.30 6.66
C GLY A 55 -5.01 1.91 7.33
N HIS A 56 -6.18 1.26 7.43
CA HIS A 56 -6.32 -0.09 7.97
C HIS A 56 -7.58 -0.74 7.40
N CYS A 57 -7.43 -1.91 6.78
CA CYS A 57 -8.50 -2.52 5.96
C CYS A 57 -9.22 -3.69 6.63
N TYR A 58 -8.63 -4.27 7.67
CA TYR A 58 -9.22 -5.36 8.43
C TYR A 58 -9.38 -4.98 9.91
N PRO A 59 -10.22 -3.96 10.20
CA PRO A 59 -10.41 -3.48 11.56
C PRO A 59 -11.05 -4.53 12.45
N ASN A 60 -10.69 -4.50 13.72
CA ASN A 60 -11.32 -5.30 14.75
C ASN A 60 -11.48 -4.48 16.04
N SER A 61 -12.14 -5.06 17.03
CA SER A 61 -12.44 -4.37 18.29
C SER A 61 -11.23 -4.25 19.24
N GLU A 62 -10.11 -4.91 18.92
CA GLU A 62 -8.87 -4.80 19.72
C GLU A 62 -8.11 -3.50 19.41
N ALA A 63 -8.37 -2.90 18.24
CA ALA A 63 -7.73 -1.66 17.79
C ALA A 63 -8.75 -0.69 17.17
N PRO A 64 -9.76 -0.22 17.91
CA PRO A 64 -10.74 0.73 17.39
C PRO A 64 -10.05 2.06 17.07
N ALA A 65 -10.31 2.62 15.87
CA ALA A 65 -9.63 3.82 15.39
C ALA A 65 -8.10 3.70 15.51
N ILE A 66 -7.50 2.74 14.81
CA ILE A 66 -6.10 2.33 14.97
C ILE A 66 -5.10 3.50 15.05
N GLY A 67 -5.34 4.61 14.33
CA GLY A 67 -4.49 5.80 14.42
C GLY A 67 -4.40 6.34 15.85
N ARG A 68 -5.52 6.34 16.60
CA ARG A 68 -5.53 6.77 18.00
C ARG A 68 -4.82 5.78 18.92
N VAL A 69 -5.05 4.48 18.74
CA VAL A 69 -4.42 3.44 19.57
C VAL A 69 -2.90 3.47 19.36
N VAL A 70 -2.44 3.52 18.11
CA VAL A 70 -1.01 3.62 17.77
C VAL A 70 -0.39 4.89 18.35
N ALA A 71 -1.06 6.05 18.29
CA ALA A 71 -0.57 7.29 18.87
C ALA A 71 -0.33 7.14 20.39
N LEU A 72 -1.28 6.59 21.12
CA LEU A 72 -1.17 6.39 22.56
C LEU A 72 -0.07 5.39 22.93
N ASP A 73 -0.02 4.25 22.27
CA ASP A 73 0.93 3.19 22.56
C ASP A 73 2.36 3.57 22.11
N ALA A 74 2.50 4.47 21.15
CA ALA A 74 3.78 5.08 20.79
C ALA A 74 4.26 6.13 21.79
N GLY A 75 3.39 6.57 22.72
CA GLY A 75 3.73 7.53 23.77
C GLY A 75 3.44 9.00 23.40
N LEU A 76 2.61 9.24 22.37
CA LEU A 76 2.17 10.60 22.09
C LEU A 76 1.26 11.13 23.22
N PRO A 77 1.21 12.46 23.44
CA PRO A 77 0.31 13.06 24.44
C PRO A 77 -1.16 12.65 24.22
N VAL A 78 -1.90 12.52 25.32
CA VAL A 78 -3.35 12.20 25.27
C VAL A 78 -4.19 13.23 24.52
N THR A 79 -3.63 14.40 24.26
CA THR A 79 -4.24 15.47 23.47
C THR A 79 -4.19 15.23 21.97
N VAL A 80 -3.33 14.31 21.49
CA VAL A 80 -3.21 13.98 20.06
C VAL A 80 -4.33 13.05 19.63
N PRO A 81 -5.29 13.46 18.81
CA PRO A 81 -6.33 12.59 18.27
C PRO A 81 -5.74 11.58 17.28
N GLY A 82 -6.59 10.70 16.78
CA GLY A 82 -6.21 9.80 15.70
C GLY A 82 -7.43 9.13 15.08
N MET A 83 -7.35 8.85 13.80
CA MET A 83 -8.43 8.20 13.08
C MET A 83 -7.93 7.06 12.18
N GLN A 84 -8.89 6.27 11.72
CA GLN A 84 -8.70 5.19 10.76
C GLN A 84 -9.38 5.54 9.45
N VAL A 85 -8.73 5.17 8.33
CA VAL A 85 -9.31 5.26 6.99
C VAL A 85 -9.33 3.87 6.36
N ASP A 86 -10.48 3.46 5.83
CA ASP A 86 -10.62 2.27 5.00
C ASP A 86 -11.09 2.67 3.59
N ARG A 87 -10.17 2.59 2.63
CA ARG A 87 -10.39 2.57 1.19
C ARG A 87 -9.71 1.33 0.60
N ARG A 88 -9.77 0.23 1.31
CA ARG A 88 -9.12 -1.03 0.97
C ARG A 88 -7.65 -0.80 0.56
N CYS A 89 -7.20 -1.33 -0.58
CA CYS A 89 -5.81 -1.20 -1.07
C CYS A 89 -5.29 0.25 -1.14
N GLY A 90 -6.19 1.24 -1.25
CA GLY A 90 -5.86 2.67 -1.30
C GLY A 90 -5.79 3.36 0.07
N SER A 91 -5.99 2.67 1.19
CA SER A 91 -6.16 3.29 2.51
C SER A 91 -4.95 4.11 2.95
N GLY A 92 -3.73 3.59 2.77
CA GLY A 92 -2.51 4.30 3.15
C GLY A 92 -2.32 5.60 2.37
N LEU A 93 -2.50 5.57 1.05
CA LEU A 93 -2.46 6.79 0.22
C LEU A 93 -3.61 7.74 0.58
N GLN A 94 -4.82 7.22 0.85
CA GLN A 94 -5.94 8.05 1.27
C GLN A 94 -5.66 8.76 2.60
N ALA A 95 -5.00 8.09 3.55
CA ALA A 95 -4.59 8.70 4.81
C ALA A 95 -3.63 9.88 4.59
N VAL A 96 -2.64 9.72 3.70
CA VAL A 96 -1.73 10.81 3.30
C VAL A 96 -2.49 11.95 2.63
N ILE A 97 -3.43 11.65 1.73
CA ILE A 97 -4.27 12.67 1.08
C ILE A 97 -5.08 13.45 2.14
N GLN A 98 -5.68 12.78 3.13
CA GLN A 98 -6.44 13.45 4.19
C GLN A 98 -5.53 14.36 5.03
N ALA A 99 -4.33 13.91 5.38
CA ALA A 99 -3.35 14.75 6.09
C ALA A 99 -2.97 15.99 5.26
N CYS A 100 -2.69 15.84 3.97
CA CYS A 100 -2.43 16.97 3.08
C CYS A 100 -3.61 17.96 3.03
N LEU A 101 -4.85 17.45 3.02
CA LEU A 101 -6.04 18.32 3.04
C LEU A 101 -6.20 19.06 4.37
N GLN A 102 -5.97 18.42 5.52
CA GLN A 102 -5.98 19.07 6.83
C GLN A 102 -4.91 20.16 6.94
N VAL A 103 -3.69 19.88 6.47
CA VAL A 103 -2.61 20.87 6.45
C VAL A 103 -2.94 22.04 5.52
N ARG A 104 -3.50 21.77 4.34
CA ARG A 104 -3.89 22.83 3.38
C ARG A 104 -5.05 23.68 3.85
N SER A 105 -6.02 23.11 4.57
CA SER A 105 -7.14 23.86 5.15
C SER A 105 -6.74 24.71 6.35
N GLY A 106 -5.61 24.40 6.98
CA GLY A 106 -5.14 25.06 8.18
C GLY A 106 -5.73 24.51 9.48
N ASP A 107 -6.40 23.34 9.41
CA ASP A 107 -6.90 22.65 10.61
C ASP A 107 -5.76 22.12 11.47
N ASN A 108 -4.69 21.65 10.84
CA ASN A 108 -3.47 21.17 11.49
C ASN A 108 -2.22 21.67 10.76
N ASP A 109 -1.11 21.83 11.50
CA ASP A 109 0.20 22.20 10.96
C ASP A 109 1.09 20.99 10.73
N LEU A 110 0.93 19.93 11.53
CA LEU A 110 1.70 18.69 11.43
C LEU A 110 0.82 17.49 11.73
N VAL A 111 0.74 16.59 10.76
CA VAL A 111 -0.02 15.34 10.83
C VAL A 111 0.90 14.17 10.50
N VAL A 112 0.82 13.10 11.27
CA VAL A 112 1.41 11.81 10.88
C VAL A 112 0.38 11.02 10.10
N ALA A 113 0.75 10.53 8.91
CA ALA A 113 -0.13 9.77 8.05
C ALA A 113 0.56 8.53 7.46
N GLY A 114 -0.21 7.51 7.14
CA GLY A 114 0.29 6.27 6.56
C GLY A 114 -0.70 5.14 6.71
N GLY A 115 -0.23 3.96 7.12
CA GLY A 115 -1.12 2.84 7.39
C GLY A 115 -0.41 1.66 8.05
N ALA A 116 -1.18 0.76 8.62
CA ALA A 116 -0.69 -0.46 9.25
C ALA A 116 -1.64 -1.62 8.94
N GLU A 117 -1.07 -2.77 8.64
CA GLU A 117 -1.81 -4.00 8.39
C GLU A 117 -1.06 -5.21 8.92
N SER A 118 -1.75 -6.14 9.54
CA SER A 118 -1.26 -7.48 9.84
C SER A 118 -2.26 -8.49 9.31
N MET A 119 -2.05 -8.91 8.06
CA MET A 119 -2.94 -9.88 7.42
C MET A 119 -2.83 -11.27 8.06
N SER A 120 -1.71 -11.54 8.75
CA SER A 120 -1.49 -12.73 9.56
C SER A 120 -2.43 -12.80 10.77
N ASN A 121 -2.90 -11.64 11.27
CA ASN A 121 -3.68 -11.53 12.50
C ASN A 121 -5.12 -11.02 12.26
N VAL A 122 -5.63 -11.14 11.03
CA VAL A 122 -7.02 -10.75 10.74
C VAL A 122 -7.99 -11.63 11.51
N ALA A 123 -8.94 -11.01 12.20
CA ALA A 123 -9.87 -11.70 13.06
C ALA A 123 -10.84 -12.60 12.30
N PHE A 124 -11.17 -13.74 12.91
CA PHE A 124 -12.35 -14.53 12.57
C PHE A 124 -13.55 -13.96 13.30
N TYR A 125 -14.73 -13.95 12.67
CA TYR A 125 -15.95 -13.41 13.28
C TYR A 125 -17.20 -14.17 12.86
N SER A 126 -18.30 -14.00 13.63
CA SER A 126 -19.61 -14.49 13.29
C SER A 126 -20.64 -13.35 13.34
N THR A 127 -21.56 -13.32 12.38
CA THR A 127 -22.72 -12.44 12.35
C THR A 127 -23.96 -13.05 13.03
N ASP A 128 -23.91 -14.34 13.39
CA ASP A 128 -25.06 -15.12 13.80
C ASP A 128 -25.26 -15.13 15.33
N MET A 129 -24.26 -14.68 16.11
CA MET A 129 -24.21 -14.91 17.56
C MET A 129 -24.84 -13.79 18.39
N ARG A 130 -25.00 -12.57 17.88
CA ARG A 130 -25.46 -11.40 18.64
C ARG A 130 -26.83 -11.63 19.33
N TRP A 131 -27.71 -12.32 18.65
CA TRP A 131 -29.09 -12.55 19.10
C TRP A 131 -29.41 -14.02 19.41
N GLY A 132 -28.37 -14.80 19.68
CA GLY A 132 -28.48 -16.26 19.87
C GLY A 132 -28.21 -17.02 18.58
N GLY A 133 -27.49 -18.14 18.68
CA GLY A 133 -27.17 -18.96 17.53
C GLY A 133 -28.38 -19.65 16.92
N ALA A 134 -28.34 -19.90 15.62
CA ALA A 134 -29.36 -20.70 14.94
C ALA A 134 -29.35 -22.16 15.45
N ARG A 135 -30.47 -22.87 15.36
CA ARG A 135 -30.58 -24.28 15.76
C ARG A 135 -29.63 -25.21 15.01
N GLY A 136 -29.14 -24.81 13.83
CA GLY A 136 -28.19 -25.55 13.00
C GLY A 136 -26.71 -25.24 13.28
N GLY A 137 -26.39 -24.42 14.30
CA GLY A 137 -25.05 -23.95 14.60
C GLY A 137 -24.80 -22.50 14.15
N VAL A 138 -23.55 -22.04 14.26
CA VAL A 138 -23.12 -20.72 13.86
C VAL A 138 -21.99 -20.82 12.83
N GLN A 139 -21.98 -19.92 11.86
CA GLN A 139 -20.88 -19.81 10.91
C GLN A 139 -19.83 -18.83 11.45
N ILE A 140 -18.55 -19.23 11.38
CA ILE A 140 -17.41 -18.39 11.67
C ILE A 140 -16.71 -18.08 10.34
N HIS A 141 -16.57 -16.80 10.05
CA HIS A 141 -15.93 -16.32 8.82
C HIS A 141 -14.48 -15.93 9.08
N ASP A 142 -13.58 -16.35 8.22
CA ASP A 142 -12.26 -15.73 8.09
C ASP A 142 -12.45 -14.32 7.49
N GLY A 143 -12.15 -13.29 8.28
CA GLY A 143 -12.31 -11.90 7.86
C GLY A 143 -11.49 -11.55 6.63
N LEU A 144 -10.30 -12.16 6.47
CA LEU A 144 -9.42 -11.96 5.32
C LEU A 144 -10.04 -12.48 4.02
N ALA A 145 -10.54 -13.71 4.04
CA ALA A 145 -11.20 -14.33 2.89
C ALA A 145 -12.54 -13.65 2.59
N ARG A 146 -13.34 -13.40 3.63
CA ARG A 146 -14.68 -12.82 3.50
C ARG A 146 -14.65 -11.42 2.88
N GLY A 147 -13.75 -10.55 3.33
CA GLY A 147 -13.63 -9.17 2.85
C GLY A 147 -13.32 -9.06 1.35
N ARG A 148 -12.73 -10.10 0.75
CA ARG A 148 -12.41 -10.14 -0.68
C ARG A 148 -13.61 -10.47 -1.56
N THR A 149 -14.55 -11.25 -1.05
CA THR A 149 -15.75 -11.68 -1.79
C THR A 149 -16.93 -10.74 -1.60
N THR A 150 -16.97 -9.99 -0.50
CA THR A 150 -18.08 -9.07 -0.18
C THR A 150 -17.85 -7.63 -0.65
N ALA A 151 -16.67 -7.31 -1.17
CA ALA A 151 -16.30 -5.94 -1.54
C ALA A 151 -17.19 -5.32 -2.64
N GLY A 152 -17.82 -6.13 -3.50
CA GLY A 152 -18.80 -5.67 -4.53
C GLY A 152 -20.21 -5.43 -3.99
N GLY A 153 -20.46 -5.65 -2.70
CA GLY A 153 -21.76 -5.50 -2.08
C GLY A 153 -22.77 -6.56 -2.58
N GLN A 154 -24.05 -6.26 -2.41
CA GLN A 154 -25.13 -7.20 -2.75
C GLN A 154 -25.36 -7.33 -4.25
N PHE A 155 -25.21 -6.24 -5.01
CA PHE A 155 -25.60 -6.17 -6.41
C PHE A 155 -24.47 -6.50 -7.40
N TYR A 156 -23.23 -6.51 -6.94
CA TYR A 156 -22.05 -6.78 -7.76
C TYR A 156 -21.16 -7.85 -7.09
N PRO A 157 -21.70 -9.05 -6.85
CA PRO A 157 -20.93 -10.10 -6.18
C PRO A 157 -19.77 -10.56 -7.07
N VAL A 158 -18.62 -10.80 -6.43
CA VAL A 158 -17.44 -11.40 -7.07
C VAL A 158 -17.05 -12.64 -6.25
N PRO A 159 -17.69 -13.80 -6.50
CA PRO A 159 -17.54 -14.99 -5.66
C PRO A 159 -16.10 -15.52 -5.58
N GLY A 160 -15.32 -15.45 -6.64
CA GLY A 160 -13.91 -15.80 -6.67
C GLY A 160 -12.98 -14.73 -6.10
N GLY A 161 -13.57 -13.62 -5.61
CA GLY A 161 -12.83 -12.52 -4.99
C GLY A 161 -11.84 -11.86 -5.92
N MET A 162 -10.75 -11.35 -5.36
CA MET A 162 -9.76 -10.59 -6.14
C MET A 162 -9.07 -11.40 -7.23
N LEU A 163 -8.93 -12.72 -7.06
CA LEU A 163 -8.36 -13.60 -8.09
C LEU A 163 -9.24 -13.64 -9.35
N GLU A 164 -10.57 -13.73 -9.19
CA GLU A 164 -11.52 -13.70 -10.30
C GLU A 164 -11.42 -12.37 -11.06
N THR A 165 -11.29 -11.24 -10.36
CA THR A 165 -11.14 -9.94 -11.03
C THR A 165 -9.88 -9.85 -11.90
N ALA A 166 -8.78 -10.48 -11.48
CA ALA A 166 -7.55 -10.57 -12.25
C ALA A 166 -7.71 -11.46 -13.49
N GLU A 167 -8.40 -12.60 -13.37
CA GLU A 167 -8.71 -13.48 -14.50
C GLU A 167 -9.68 -12.82 -15.49
N ASN A 168 -10.61 -11.96 -15.02
CA ASN A 168 -11.48 -11.20 -15.89
C ASN A 168 -10.68 -10.25 -16.79
N LEU A 169 -9.74 -9.49 -16.20
CA LEU A 169 -8.86 -8.62 -16.96
C LEU A 169 -7.91 -9.40 -17.89
N ARG A 170 -7.40 -10.54 -17.44
CA ARG A 170 -6.58 -11.41 -18.30
C ARG A 170 -7.33 -11.78 -19.58
N ARG A 171 -8.62 -12.14 -19.46
CA ARG A 171 -9.46 -12.49 -20.62
C ARG A 171 -9.76 -11.28 -21.49
N GLU A 172 -10.19 -10.17 -20.89
CA GLU A 172 -10.57 -8.95 -21.59
C GLU A 172 -9.41 -8.35 -22.40
N TYR A 173 -8.22 -8.31 -21.79
CA TYR A 173 -7.02 -7.73 -22.42
C TYR A 173 -6.13 -8.76 -23.11
N CYS A 174 -6.58 -10.02 -23.23
CA CYS A 174 -5.82 -11.11 -23.87
C CYS A 174 -4.38 -11.23 -23.31
N ILE A 175 -4.23 -11.13 -21.98
CA ILE A 175 -2.93 -11.19 -21.31
C ILE A 175 -2.54 -12.66 -21.12
N THR A 176 -1.39 -13.04 -21.66
CA THR A 176 -0.89 -14.41 -21.57
C THR A 176 -0.28 -14.70 -20.19
N ARG A 177 -0.14 -15.99 -19.88
CA ARG A 177 0.59 -16.44 -18.69
C ARG A 177 2.07 -16.03 -18.74
N ALA A 178 2.69 -16.05 -19.92
CA ALA A 178 4.09 -15.68 -20.11
C ALA A 178 4.32 -14.19 -19.76
N GLU A 179 3.48 -13.28 -20.28
CA GLU A 179 3.56 -11.84 -19.97
C GLU A 179 3.46 -11.61 -18.44
N GLN A 180 2.57 -12.33 -17.76
CA GLN A 180 2.40 -12.22 -16.31
C GLN A 180 3.64 -12.68 -15.53
N ASP A 181 4.20 -13.83 -15.92
CA ASP A 181 5.38 -14.38 -15.27
C ASP A 181 6.62 -13.53 -15.54
N GLU A 182 6.77 -12.96 -16.73
CA GLU A 182 7.84 -12.00 -17.08
C GLU A 182 7.77 -10.73 -16.21
N LEU A 183 6.58 -10.14 -16.05
CA LEU A 183 6.40 -9.00 -15.15
C LEU A 183 6.76 -9.34 -13.71
N ALA A 184 6.36 -10.52 -13.23
CA ALA A 184 6.67 -10.98 -11.88
C ALA A 184 8.19 -11.17 -11.67
N VAL A 185 8.90 -11.74 -12.65
CA VAL A 185 10.37 -11.87 -12.63
C VAL A 185 11.02 -10.49 -12.56
N ARG A 186 10.59 -9.55 -13.41
CA ARG A 186 11.09 -8.17 -13.41
C ARG A 186 10.88 -7.52 -12.03
N SER A 187 9.69 -7.64 -11.45
CA SER A 187 9.38 -7.10 -10.13
C SER A 187 10.34 -7.63 -9.06
N HIS A 188 10.52 -8.96 -8.99
CA HIS A 188 11.44 -9.58 -8.04
C HIS A 188 12.90 -9.19 -8.27
N GLN A 189 13.36 -9.15 -9.51
CA GLN A 189 14.73 -8.73 -9.83
C GLN A 189 14.99 -7.29 -9.38
N SER A 190 14.05 -6.37 -9.63
CA SER A 190 14.14 -4.97 -9.19
C SER A 190 14.19 -4.87 -7.66
N ALA A 191 13.33 -5.58 -6.93
CA ALA A 191 13.31 -5.57 -5.48
C ALA A 191 14.59 -6.15 -4.87
N VAL A 192 15.08 -7.28 -5.41
CA VAL A 192 16.32 -7.91 -4.95
C VAL A 192 17.54 -7.02 -5.24
N ALA A 193 17.59 -6.36 -6.40
CA ALA A 193 18.64 -5.41 -6.72
C ALA A 193 18.64 -4.21 -5.77
N ALA A 194 17.44 -3.65 -5.49
CA ALA A 194 17.27 -2.57 -4.53
C ALA A 194 17.67 -2.96 -3.10
N GLN A 195 17.31 -4.17 -2.67
CA GLN A 195 17.69 -4.70 -1.36
C GLN A 195 19.21 -4.88 -1.25
N ARG A 196 19.86 -5.44 -2.28
CA ARG A 196 21.31 -5.65 -2.30
C ARG A 196 22.12 -4.36 -2.37
N SER A 197 21.60 -3.34 -3.03
CA SER A 197 22.26 -2.02 -3.10
C SER A 197 22.14 -1.22 -1.81
N GLY A 198 21.28 -1.64 -0.86
CA GLY A 198 21.02 -0.94 0.38
C GLY A 198 20.05 0.24 0.27
N VAL A 199 19.56 0.59 -0.94
CA VAL A 199 18.69 1.75 -1.13
C VAL A 199 17.37 1.63 -0.38
N LEU A 200 16.84 0.40 -0.21
CA LEU A 200 15.62 0.18 0.60
C LEU A 200 15.83 0.40 2.10
N ALA A 201 17.07 0.31 2.61
CA ALA A 201 17.37 0.56 4.02
C ALA A 201 17.11 2.03 4.40
N GLU A 202 17.14 2.95 3.45
CA GLU A 202 16.86 4.37 3.69
C GLU A 202 15.38 4.61 4.10
N GLU A 203 14.45 3.78 3.65
CA GLU A 203 13.03 3.90 3.97
C GLU A 203 12.59 2.97 5.10
N ILE A 204 13.43 2.00 5.49
CA ILE A 204 13.07 0.98 6.47
C ILE A 204 13.35 1.47 7.90
N ILE A 205 12.37 1.28 8.78
CA ILE A 205 12.49 1.34 10.23
C ILE A 205 12.62 -0.10 10.72
N PRO A 206 13.74 -0.49 11.34
CA PRO A 206 13.90 -1.82 11.90
C PRO A 206 12.86 -2.13 12.97
N VAL A 207 12.41 -3.38 13.02
CA VAL A 207 11.41 -3.85 14.00
C VAL A 207 12.02 -4.95 14.87
N THR A 208 11.94 -4.79 16.18
CA THR A 208 12.37 -5.82 17.13
C THR A 208 11.23 -6.79 17.39
N VAL A 209 11.45 -8.07 17.12
CA VAL A 209 10.52 -9.16 17.42
C VAL A 209 11.04 -9.93 18.64
N THR A 210 10.25 -9.96 19.71
CA THR A 210 10.56 -10.72 20.91
C THR A 210 9.95 -12.12 20.85
N SER A 211 10.76 -13.13 21.11
CA SER A 211 10.35 -14.53 21.13
C SER A 211 10.89 -15.23 22.38
N ARG A 212 10.51 -16.51 22.58
CA ARG A 212 11.11 -17.34 23.64
C ARG A 212 12.62 -17.53 23.50
N LYS A 213 13.18 -17.30 22.31
CA LYS A 213 14.61 -17.45 21.99
C LYS A 213 15.38 -16.13 22.17
N GLY A 214 14.71 -15.05 22.55
CA GLY A 214 15.26 -13.71 22.67
C GLY A 214 14.70 -12.74 21.65
N GLU A 215 15.34 -11.60 21.52
CA GLU A 215 15.00 -10.53 20.60
C GLU A 215 15.75 -10.68 19.28
N THR A 216 15.06 -10.37 18.20
CA THR A 216 15.63 -10.32 16.84
C THR A 216 15.23 -9.00 16.20
N VAL A 217 16.23 -8.23 15.75
CA VAL A 217 15.99 -7.03 14.95
C VAL A 217 15.84 -7.43 13.51
N ILE A 218 14.73 -7.01 12.90
CA ILE A 218 14.38 -7.27 11.49
C ILE A 218 14.42 -5.93 10.76
N ASP A 219 15.29 -5.83 9.77
CA ASP A 219 15.59 -4.63 8.98
C ASP A 219 15.49 -4.85 7.47
N THR A 220 15.00 -6.01 7.05
CA THR A 220 15.01 -6.45 5.65
C THR A 220 13.68 -7.09 5.27
N ASP A 221 13.18 -6.81 4.06
CA ASP A 221 11.94 -7.39 3.54
C ASP A 221 12.06 -8.91 3.34
N GLU A 222 11.03 -9.66 3.76
CA GLU A 222 11.00 -11.12 3.66
C GLU A 222 10.51 -11.61 2.30
N HIS A 223 9.77 -10.78 1.56
CA HIS A 223 9.02 -11.23 0.39
C HIS A 223 9.84 -11.36 -0.90
N PRO A 224 10.86 -10.51 -1.22
CA PRO A 224 11.64 -10.61 -2.45
C PRO A 224 12.35 -11.96 -2.59
N ARG A 225 12.32 -12.55 -3.80
CA ARG A 225 12.91 -13.85 -4.10
C ARG A 225 13.98 -13.72 -5.19
N ALA A 226 15.24 -13.94 -4.82
CA ALA A 226 16.37 -13.84 -5.72
C ALA A 226 16.44 -14.96 -6.77
N ASP A 227 15.76 -16.08 -6.53
CA ASP A 227 15.73 -17.28 -7.36
C ASP A 227 14.52 -17.33 -8.32
N THR A 228 13.76 -16.25 -8.42
CA THR A 228 12.59 -16.18 -9.31
C THR A 228 13.04 -16.13 -10.78
N THR A 229 12.58 -17.13 -11.55
CA THR A 229 12.78 -17.18 -13.01
C THR A 229 11.48 -17.51 -13.72
N VAL A 230 11.40 -17.23 -15.02
CA VAL A 230 10.20 -17.56 -15.84
C VAL A 230 9.93 -19.06 -15.82
N GLU A 231 10.99 -19.90 -15.91
CA GLU A 231 10.88 -21.35 -15.90
C GLU A 231 10.40 -21.90 -14.55
N ALA A 232 10.75 -21.21 -13.45
CA ALA A 232 10.26 -21.59 -12.12
C ALA A 232 8.79 -21.21 -11.96
N LEU A 233 8.40 -20.01 -12.39
CA LEU A 233 7.02 -19.54 -12.33
C LEU A 233 6.10 -20.35 -13.23
N ALA A 234 6.54 -20.73 -14.44
CA ALA A 234 5.75 -21.53 -15.38
C ALA A 234 5.28 -22.88 -14.81
N LYS A 235 5.99 -23.41 -13.80
CA LYS A 235 5.62 -24.68 -13.13
C LYS A 235 4.49 -24.51 -12.11
N LEU A 236 4.16 -23.28 -11.71
CA LEU A 236 3.12 -23.02 -10.73
C LEU A 236 1.73 -23.23 -11.34
N LYS A 237 0.86 -23.90 -10.60
CA LYS A 237 -0.52 -24.12 -11.02
C LYS A 237 -1.34 -22.86 -10.77
N PRO A 238 -2.19 -22.45 -11.72
CA PRO A 238 -3.14 -21.36 -11.49
C PRO A 238 -4.06 -21.64 -10.30
N VAL A 239 -4.35 -20.60 -9.53
CA VAL A 239 -5.14 -20.74 -8.28
C VAL A 239 -6.58 -21.15 -8.57
N LEU A 240 -7.17 -20.61 -9.65
CA LEU A 240 -8.55 -20.91 -10.06
C LEU A 240 -8.67 -22.01 -11.11
N LEU A 241 -7.64 -22.85 -11.31
CA LEU A 241 -7.62 -23.89 -12.36
C LEU A 241 -8.81 -24.86 -12.30
N LYS A 242 -9.39 -25.08 -11.11
CA LYS A 242 -10.58 -25.97 -10.97
C LYS A 242 -11.86 -25.33 -11.46
N GLN A 243 -11.96 -24.01 -11.40
CA GLN A 243 -13.10 -23.19 -11.79
C GLN A 243 -12.99 -22.70 -13.23
N ASP A 244 -11.77 -22.39 -13.67
CA ASP A 244 -11.43 -21.92 -15.01
C ASP A 244 -10.23 -22.73 -15.54
N PRO A 245 -10.43 -23.66 -16.49
CA PRO A 245 -9.33 -24.44 -17.09
C PRO A 245 -8.27 -23.59 -17.78
N ASP A 246 -8.63 -22.36 -18.20
CA ASP A 246 -7.75 -21.40 -18.87
C ASP A 246 -7.15 -20.38 -17.89
N ALA A 247 -7.33 -20.56 -16.58
CA ALA A 247 -6.77 -19.66 -15.57
C ALA A 247 -5.25 -19.55 -15.69
N THR A 248 -4.74 -18.34 -15.41
CA THR A 248 -3.30 -18.03 -15.54
C THR A 248 -2.71 -17.41 -14.28
N VAL A 249 -3.55 -16.88 -13.38
CA VAL A 249 -3.11 -16.23 -12.15
C VAL A 249 -2.61 -17.26 -11.13
N THR A 250 -1.37 -17.09 -10.68
CA THR A 250 -0.69 -18.00 -9.74
C THR A 250 -0.23 -17.25 -8.50
N ALA A 251 0.21 -17.98 -7.49
CA ALA A 251 0.89 -17.38 -6.34
C ALA A 251 2.21 -16.65 -6.70
N GLY A 252 2.80 -16.97 -7.85
CA GLY A 252 4.06 -16.38 -8.29
C GLY A 252 3.90 -15.08 -9.10
N ASN A 253 2.72 -14.85 -9.70
CA ASN A 253 2.42 -13.64 -10.47
C ASN A 253 1.33 -12.77 -9.82
N SER A 254 1.17 -12.92 -8.52
CA SER A 254 0.25 -12.17 -7.66
C SER A 254 1.00 -11.59 -6.46
N SER A 255 0.50 -10.49 -5.90
CA SER A 255 0.98 -9.99 -4.62
C SER A 255 0.71 -10.98 -3.48
N GLY A 256 1.54 -10.92 -2.45
CA GLY A 256 1.33 -11.70 -1.23
C GLY A 256 0.25 -11.11 -0.31
N GLN A 257 -0.06 -11.87 0.73
CA GLN A 257 -0.68 -11.36 1.95
C GLN A 257 0.46 -11.00 2.90
N ASN A 258 0.45 -9.80 3.46
CA ASN A 258 1.63 -9.26 4.09
C ASN A 258 1.30 -8.46 5.37
N ASP A 259 2.32 -8.30 6.19
CA ASP A 259 2.30 -7.59 7.46
C ASP A 259 3.31 -6.46 7.40
N ALA A 260 2.88 -5.20 7.56
CA ALA A 260 3.77 -4.03 7.62
C ALA A 260 3.03 -2.77 8.12
N ALA A 261 3.81 -1.74 8.41
CA ALA A 261 3.32 -0.37 8.60
C ALA A 261 4.17 0.62 7.79
N SER A 262 3.56 1.74 7.43
CA SER A 262 4.22 2.86 6.75
C SER A 262 3.74 4.18 7.34
N MET A 263 4.60 5.19 7.40
CA MET A 263 4.25 6.50 7.95
C MET A 263 5.07 7.61 7.31
N CYS A 264 4.54 8.82 7.33
CA CYS A 264 5.24 10.04 6.96
C CYS A 264 4.75 11.21 7.81
N ILE A 265 5.51 12.29 7.84
CA ILE A 265 5.08 13.58 8.36
C ILE A 265 4.54 14.40 7.20
N VAL A 266 3.33 14.92 7.36
CA VAL A 266 2.71 15.90 6.46
C VAL A 266 2.62 17.23 7.21
N THR A 267 3.21 18.27 6.64
CA THR A 267 3.30 19.59 7.32
C THR A 267 3.37 20.72 6.29
N THR A 268 3.49 21.96 6.74
CA THR A 268 3.80 23.10 5.84
C THR A 268 5.31 23.23 5.63
N ALA A 269 5.72 23.93 4.56
CA ALA A 269 7.13 24.19 4.31
C ALA A 269 7.76 25.02 5.44
N GLU A 270 7.01 25.99 6.00
CA GLU A 270 7.44 26.82 7.12
C GLU A 270 7.66 25.98 8.38
N LYS A 271 6.71 25.10 8.72
CA LYS A 271 6.82 24.24 9.89
C LYS A 271 7.92 23.18 9.72
N ALA A 272 8.10 22.66 8.51
CA ALA A 272 9.23 21.78 8.19
C ALA A 272 10.57 22.47 8.46
N ALA A 273 10.74 23.71 8.00
CA ALA A 273 11.95 24.50 8.24
C ALA A 273 12.17 24.79 9.73
N GLU A 274 11.11 25.14 10.48
CA GLU A 274 11.16 25.35 11.94
C GLU A 274 11.67 24.11 12.68
N LEU A 275 11.24 22.92 12.25
CA LEU A 275 11.60 21.64 12.86
C LEU A 275 12.88 21.00 12.28
N GLY A 276 13.54 21.67 11.32
CA GLY A 276 14.72 21.12 10.65
C GLY A 276 14.41 19.89 9.78
N LEU A 277 13.16 19.70 9.38
CA LEU A 277 12.73 18.61 8.52
C LEU A 277 13.04 18.92 7.06
N ARG A 278 13.44 17.90 6.30
CA ARG A 278 13.62 18.00 4.85
C ARG A 278 12.37 17.52 4.13
N PRO A 279 11.62 18.40 3.44
CA PRO A 279 10.56 17.96 2.53
C PRO A 279 11.15 17.20 1.35
N LEU A 280 10.61 16.02 1.03
CA LEU A 280 10.98 15.27 -0.17
C LEU A 280 10.06 15.58 -1.33
N VAL A 281 8.75 15.55 -1.08
CA VAL A 281 7.73 15.78 -2.11
C VAL A 281 6.58 16.63 -1.57
N ARG A 282 5.81 17.23 -2.49
CA ARG A 282 4.50 17.79 -2.22
C ARG A 282 3.45 17.10 -3.07
N MET A 283 2.23 16.96 -2.58
CA MET A 283 1.13 16.43 -3.36
C MET A 283 0.58 17.51 -4.29
N VAL A 284 0.69 17.31 -5.60
CA VAL A 284 0.15 18.23 -6.62
C VAL A 284 -1.36 18.08 -6.74
N SER A 285 -1.79 16.84 -6.95
CA SER A 285 -3.19 16.50 -7.16
C SER A 285 -3.46 15.05 -6.77
N TRP A 286 -4.74 14.70 -6.71
CA TRP A 286 -5.17 13.32 -6.56
C TRP A 286 -6.51 13.09 -7.26
N GLY A 287 -6.78 11.82 -7.62
CA GLY A 287 -8.03 11.37 -8.24
C GLY A 287 -8.46 10.02 -7.70
N SER A 288 -9.76 9.84 -7.54
CA SER A 288 -10.37 8.54 -7.30
C SER A 288 -11.45 8.30 -8.34
N ALA A 289 -11.64 7.05 -8.71
CA ALA A 289 -12.65 6.64 -9.67
C ALA A 289 -13.29 5.32 -9.27
N GLY A 290 -14.55 5.13 -9.62
CA GLY A 290 -15.25 3.87 -9.54
C GLY A 290 -15.23 3.15 -10.89
N VAL A 291 -15.12 1.83 -10.86
CA VAL A 291 -15.25 0.93 -12.02
C VAL A 291 -16.08 -0.29 -11.60
N ALA A 292 -16.46 -1.13 -12.57
CA ALA A 292 -17.17 -2.36 -12.24
C ALA A 292 -16.35 -3.25 -11.28
N PRO A 293 -16.95 -3.79 -10.20
CA PRO A 293 -16.21 -4.55 -9.18
C PRO A 293 -15.51 -5.79 -9.71
N ASP A 294 -16.04 -6.45 -10.72
CA ASP A 294 -15.49 -7.65 -11.35
C ASP A 294 -14.25 -7.40 -12.22
N VAL A 295 -13.99 -6.11 -12.55
CA VAL A 295 -12.77 -5.65 -13.23
C VAL A 295 -12.08 -4.53 -12.46
N MET A 296 -12.11 -4.61 -11.12
CA MET A 296 -11.55 -3.58 -10.22
C MET A 296 -10.11 -3.17 -10.57
N GLY A 297 -9.35 -4.09 -11.14
CA GLY A 297 -7.93 -3.90 -11.45
C GLY A 297 -7.65 -2.79 -12.46
N ILE A 298 -8.66 -2.37 -13.26
CA ILE A 298 -8.52 -1.25 -14.21
C ILE A 298 -8.73 0.13 -13.56
N GLY A 299 -9.13 0.19 -12.29
CA GLY A 299 -9.37 1.41 -11.54
C GLY A 299 -8.25 2.46 -11.59
N PRO A 300 -6.96 2.09 -11.64
CA PRO A 300 -5.86 3.04 -11.82
C PRO A 300 -5.99 3.94 -13.04
N VAL A 301 -6.57 3.46 -14.14
CA VAL A 301 -6.69 4.24 -15.39
C VAL A 301 -7.52 5.50 -15.17
N PRO A 302 -8.82 5.42 -14.86
CA PRO A 302 -9.64 6.62 -14.67
C PRO A 302 -9.22 7.44 -13.44
N ALA A 303 -8.64 6.82 -12.40
CA ALA A 303 -8.14 7.56 -11.25
C ALA A 303 -6.93 8.43 -11.61
N THR A 304 -6.00 7.89 -12.41
CA THR A 304 -4.83 8.61 -12.93
C THR A 304 -5.26 9.74 -13.87
N GLU A 305 -6.20 9.49 -14.80
CA GLU A 305 -6.75 10.53 -15.67
C GLU A 305 -7.31 11.71 -14.84
N ALA A 306 -8.09 11.41 -13.79
CA ALA A 306 -8.64 12.43 -12.91
C ALA A 306 -7.57 13.20 -12.14
N ALA A 307 -6.50 12.53 -11.69
CA ALA A 307 -5.39 13.19 -11.00
C ALA A 307 -4.58 14.07 -11.94
N LEU A 308 -4.21 13.57 -13.13
CA LEU A 308 -3.46 14.30 -14.14
C LEU A 308 -4.22 15.53 -14.65
N ALA A 309 -5.51 15.40 -14.93
CA ALA A 309 -6.35 16.52 -15.36
C ALA A 309 -6.36 17.66 -14.34
N LYS A 310 -6.45 17.36 -13.04
CA LYS A 310 -6.37 18.37 -11.97
C LYS A 310 -5.00 19.04 -11.85
N ALA A 311 -3.93 18.31 -12.18
CA ALA A 311 -2.57 18.82 -12.20
C ALA A 311 -2.26 19.64 -13.46
N GLY A 312 -3.08 19.54 -14.52
CA GLY A 312 -2.76 20.09 -15.85
C GLY A 312 -1.61 19.35 -16.53
N LEU A 313 -1.43 18.05 -16.21
CA LEU A 313 -0.36 17.19 -16.70
C LEU A 313 -0.92 16.07 -17.56
N GLN A 314 -0.04 15.45 -18.33
CA GLN A 314 -0.28 14.21 -19.06
C GLN A 314 0.62 13.09 -18.52
N LEU A 315 0.32 11.84 -18.84
CA LEU A 315 1.12 10.70 -18.39
C LEU A 315 2.59 10.78 -18.86
N GLY A 316 2.83 11.39 -20.02
CA GLY A 316 4.17 11.63 -20.52
C GLY A 316 5.01 12.63 -19.72
N ASP A 317 4.38 13.47 -18.90
CA ASP A 317 5.07 14.44 -18.03
C ASP A 317 5.55 13.80 -16.71
N ILE A 318 5.15 12.57 -16.43
CA ILE A 318 5.52 11.84 -15.23
C ILE A 318 6.85 11.14 -15.40
N ASP A 319 7.79 11.42 -14.52
CA ASP A 319 9.13 10.82 -14.56
C ASP A 319 9.20 9.43 -13.96
N LEU A 320 8.43 9.18 -12.88
CA LEU A 320 8.41 7.90 -12.17
C LEU A 320 6.97 7.49 -11.85
N ILE A 321 6.67 6.20 -11.99
CA ILE A 321 5.36 5.62 -11.72
C ILE A 321 5.50 4.50 -10.69
N GLU A 322 4.78 4.61 -9.59
CA GLU A 322 4.48 3.51 -8.67
C GLU A 322 3.05 3.03 -8.95
N LEU A 323 2.92 1.92 -9.64
CA LEU A 323 1.67 1.19 -9.88
C LEU A 323 1.66 -0.06 -8.99
N ASN A 324 0.71 -0.16 -8.06
CA ASN A 324 0.64 -1.36 -7.24
C ASN A 324 0.35 -2.61 -8.10
N GLU A 325 1.20 -3.60 -7.97
CA GLU A 325 1.08 -4.89 -8.64
C GLU A 325 0.28 -5.85 -7.78
N ALA A 326 -1.04 -5.63 -7.65
CA ALA A 326 -1.89 -6.58 -6.94
C ALA A 326 -1.88 -7.95 -7.64
N PHE A 327 -1.91 -7.94 -8.96
CA PHE A 327 -1.75 -9.09 -9.85
C PHE A 327 -1.01 -8.64 -11.11
N ALA A 328 -0.17 -9.50 -11.68
CA ALA A 328 0.50 -9.19 -12.94
C ALA A 328 -0.52 -8.93 -14.08
N ALA A 329 -1.57 -9.74 -14.16
CA ALA A 329 -2.66 -9.54 -15.14
C ALA A 329 -3.31 -8.17 -15.00
N GLN A 330 -3.54 -7.72 -13.76
CA GLN A 330 -4.12 -6.41 -13.47
C GLN A 330 -3.17 -5.26 -13.87
N ALA A 331 -1.91 -5.34 -13.48
CA ALA A 331 -0.93 -4.30 -13.81
C ALA A 331 -0.71 -4.19 -15.32
N LEU A 332 -0.61 -5.31 -16.02
CA LEU A 332 -0.48 -5.37 -17.47
C LEU A 332 -1.72 -4.80 -18.19
N ALA A 333 -2.94 -5.03 -17.67
CA ALA A 333 -4.15 -4.43 -18.23
C ALA A 333 -4.08 -2.88 -18.18
N VAL A 334 -3.68 -2.32 -17.04
CA VAL A 334 -3.46 -0.88 -16.87
C VAL A 334 -2.37 -0.37 -17.83
N MET A 335 -1.24 -1.06 -17.94
CA MET A 335 -0.15 -0.70 -18.84
C MET A 335 -0.57 -0.75 -20.31
N LYS A 336 -1.43 -1.73 -20.69
CA LYS A 336 -2.01 -1.81 -22.06
C LYS A 336 -2.94 -0.62 -22.34
N GLU A 337 -3.79 -0.22 -21.39
CA GLU A 337 -4.62 1.00 -21.53
C GLU A 337 -3.77 2.26 -21.72
N TRP A 338 -2.70 2.38 -20.98
CA TRP A 338 -1.76 3.49 -21.11
C TRP A 338 -0.85 3.38 -22.35
N LYS A 339 -0.94 2.29 -23.11
CA LYS A 339 -0.13 2.03 -24.32
C LYS A 339 1.36 2.09 -24.04
N PHE A 340 1.79 1.47 -22.94
CA PHE A 340 3.19 1.45 -22.53
C PHE A 340 4.10 0.89 -23.62
N GLY A 341 5.17 1.62 -23.90
CA GLY A 341 6.34 1.14 -24.60
C GLY A 341 7.46 0.72 -23.65
N GLU A 342 8.58 0.28 -24.19
CA GLU A 342 9.73 -0.20 -23.41
C GLU A 342 10.23 0.84 -22.40
N ALA A 343 10.31 2.11 -22.78
CA ALA A 343 10.75 3.20 -21.90
C ALA A 343 9.83 3.43 -20.70
N ASP A 344 8.53 3.10 -20.82
CA ASP A 344 7.58 3.27 -19.72
C ASP A 344 7.81 2.23 -18.62
N PHE A 345 8.23 1.02 -18.99
CA PHE A 345 8.64 0.01 -18.01
C PHE A 345 9.86 0.43 -17.21
N GLU A 346 10.82 1.18 -17.81
CA GLU A 346 12.04 1.65 -17.14
C GLU A 346 11.78 2.69 -16.04
N ARG A 347 10.67 3.42 -16.12
CA ARG A 347 10.24 4.41 -15.13
C ARG A 347 9.15 3.92 -14.18
N THR A 348 8.70 2.66 -14.33
CA THR A 348 7.61 2.09 -13.52
C THR A 348 8.14 1.03 -12.56
N ASN A 349 7.75 1.13 -11.27
CA ASN A 349 8.07 0.17 -10.23
C ASN A 349 9.57 -0.17 -10.17
N VAL A 350 10.39 0.86 -10.23
CA VAL A 350 11.86 0.72 -10.41
C VAL A 350 12.57 -0.04 -9.28
N ARG A 351 11.90 -0.22 -8.14
CA ARG A 351 12.37 -1.00 -6.98
C ARG A 351 11.51 -2.23 -6.68
N GLY A 352 10.69 -2.65 -7.65
CA GLY A 352 9.66 -3.66 -7.45
C GLY A 352 8.39 -3.06 -6.84
N SER A 353 7.32 -3.86 -6.73
CA SER A 353 6.05 -3.41 -6.17
C SER A 353 5.32 -4.58 -5.48
N GLY A 354 3.98 -4.64 -5.54
CA GLY A 354 3.17 -5.59 -4.79
C GLY A 354 3.53 -7.06 -4.95
N ILE A 355 3.94 -7.50 -6.14
CA ILE A 355 4.32 -8.90 -6.40
C ILE A 355 5.60 -9.25 -5.64
N SER A 356 6.61 -8.40 -5.68
CA SER A 356 7.93 -8.68 -5.13
C SER A 356 8.13 -8.18 -3.70
N LEU A 357 7.65 -6.99 -3.36
CA LEU A 357 7.76 -6.41 -2.02
C LEU A 357 6.61 -6.83 -1.10
N GLY A 358 5.45 -7.17 -1.68
CA GLY A 358 4.26 -7.52 -0.93
C GLY A 358 3.22 -6.40 -0.87
N HIS A 359 1.99 -6.78 -0.42
CA HIS A 359 0.83 -5.89 -0.39
C HIS A 359 0.11 -5.92 0.97
N PRO A 360 0.72 -5.33 2.02
CA PRO A 360 0.05 -5.11 3.30
C PRO A 360 -1.00 -4.00 3.14
N VAL A 361 -2.23 -4.35 2.75
CA VAL A 361 -3.22 -3.47 2.10
C VAL A 361 -3.32 -2.07 2.71
N GLY A 362 -3.50 -1.95 4.02
CA GLY A 362 -3.60 -0.65 4.70
C GLY A 362 -2.32 0.19 4.65
N ALA A 363 -1.15 -0.46 4.60
CA ALA A 363 0.15 0.21 4.59
C ALA A 363 0.70 0.47 3.18
N THR A 364 0.11 -0.14 2.14
CA THR A 364 0.70 -0.15 0.79
C THR A 364 0.92 1.24 0.21
N GLY A 365 -0.05 2.15 0.32
CA GLY A 365 0.09 3.50 -0.23
C GLY A 365 1.25 4.26 0.42
N GLY A 366 1.39 4.25 1.74
CA GLY A 366 2.55 4.89 2.39
C GLY A 366 3.88 4.20 2.06
N ARG A 367 3.88 2.87 1.82
CA ARG A 367 5.06 2.14 1.35
C ARG A 367 5.49 2.62 -0.05
N MET A 368 4.53 2.71 -0.98
CA MET A 368 4.80 3.19 -2.34
C MET A 368 5.31 4.63 -2.33
N LEU A 369 4.69 5.49 -1.52
CA LEU A 369 5.14 6.86 -1.35
C LEU A 369 6.58 6.94 -0.80
N ALA A 370 6.97 6.08 0.14
CA ALA A 370 8.33 6.07 0.69
C ALA A 370 9.38 5.78 -0.40
N THR A 371 9.11 4.82 -1.28
CA THR A 371 9.97 4.51 -2.42
C THR A 371 9.94 5.63 -3.46
N LEU A 372 8.74 6.09 -3.86
CA LEU A 372 8.59 7.11 -4.91
C LEU A 372 9.29 8.42 -4.55
N ALA A 373 9.09 8.91 -3.30
CA ALA A 373 9.66 10.18 -2.86
C ALA A 373 11.20 10.14 -2.87
N ARG A 374 11.82 9.04 -2.43
CA ARG A 374 13.27 8.86 -2.45
C ARG A 374 13.81 8.70 -3.88
N GLU A 375 13.14 7.95 -4.73
CA GLU A 375 13.57 7.79 -6.12
C GLU A 375 13.48 9.10 -6.91
N LEU A 376 12.47 9.93 -6.66
CA LEU A 376 12.40 11.27 -7.22
C LEU A 376 13.60 12.13 -6.78
N ASP A 377 13.98 12.04 -5.51
CA ASP A 377 15.12 12.76 -4.98
C ASP A 377 16.45 12.23 -5.52
N HIS A 378 16.68 10.91 -5.50
CA HIS A 378 17.91 10.30 -6.00
C HIS A 378 18.15 10.59 -7.49
N ARG A 379 17.10 10.57 -8.28
CA ARG A 379 17.20 10.82 -9.75
C ARG A 379 17.07 12.29 -10.11
N GLN A 380 16.83 13.17 -9.13
CA GLN A 380 16.52 14.59 -9.36
C GLN A 380 15.35 14.76 -10.35
N ALA A 381 14.45 13.79 -10.36
CA ALA A 381 13.26 13.78 -11.19
C ALA A 381 12.19 14.70 -10.58
N ARG A 382 11.25 15.18 -11.38
CA ARG A 382 10.30 16.20 -10.96
C ARG A 382 8.97 15.60 -10.49
N TYR A 383 8.32 14.84 -11.35
CA TYR A 383 6.96 14.35 -11.10
C TYR A 383 6.92 12.83 -10.90
N GLY A 384 6.22 12.40 -9.86
CA GLY A 384 5.91 11.02 -9.60
C GLY A 384 4.41 10.78 -9.54
N LEU A 385 3.99 9.64 -10.06
CA LEU A 385 2.62 9.12 -9.97
C LEU A 385 2.60 7.91 -9.06
N GLU A 386 1.76 7.92 -8.04
CA GLU A 386 1.40 6.74 -7.28
C GLU A 386 -0.05 6.37 -7.58
N THR A 387 -0.32 5.10 -7.93
CA THR A 387 -1.66 4.64 -8.22
C THR A 387 -1.87 3.17 -7.89
N MET A 388 -3.12 2.80 -7.57
CA MET A 388 -3.49 1.45 -7.21
C MET A 388 -4.94 1.13 -7.53
N CYS A 389 -5.19 -0.14 -7.88
CA CYS A 389 -6.53 -0.70 -7.92
C CYS A 389 -7.03 -0.97 -6.50
N ILE A 390 -8.34 -0.95 -6.34
CA ILE A 390 -8.98 -1.08 -5.03
C ILE A 390 -10.14 -2.07 -5.14
N GLY A 391 -10.14 -3.07 -4.28
CA GLY A 391 -11.22 -4.05 -4.19
C GLY A 391 -12.59 -3.39 -4.00
N GLY A 392 -13.58 -3.93 -4.70
CA GLY A 392 -14.92 -3.33 -4.79
C GLY A 392 -15.11 -2.40 -5.98
N GLY A 393 -14.13 -2.35 -6.91
CA GLY A 393 -14.26 -1.60 -8.17
C GLY A 393 -13.90 -0.13 -8.03
N GLN A 394 -12.70 0.18 -7.56
CA GLN A 394 -12.22 1.56 -7.47
C GLN A 394 -10.75 1.66 -7.89
N GLY A 395 -10.30 2.89 -8.15
CA GLY A 395 -8.90 3.28 -8.25
C GLY A 395 -8.61 4.55 -7.46
N LEU A 396 -7.38 4.70 -7.04
CA LEU A 396 -6.85 5.90 -6.41
C LEU A 396 -5.50 6.23 -7.05
N ALA A 397 -5.27 7.52 -7.32
CA ALA A 397 -4.01 8.03 -7.85
C ALA A 397 -3.65 9.37 -7.21
N ALA A 398 -2.36 9.62 -7.01
CA ALA A 398 -1.85 10.92 -6.60
C ALA A 398 -0.60 11.27 -7.39
N VAL A 399 -0.48 12.54 -7.76
CA VAL A 399 0.69 13.12 -8.41
C VAL A 399 1.48 13.87 -7.36
N PHE A 400 2.76 13.53 -7.25
CA PHE A 400 3.70 14.18 -6.36
C PHE A 400 4.76 14.94 -7.16
N GLU A 401 5.21 16.06 -6.63
CA GLU A 401 6.33 16.82 -7.18
C GLU A 401 7.45 16.85 -6.14
N ARG A 402 8.66 16.57 -6.59
CA ARG A 402 9.85 16.70 -5.74
C ARG A 402 10.02 18.14 -5.27
N VAL A 403 10.28 18.32 -4.01
CA VAL A 403 10.66 19.63 -3.45
C VAL A 403 12.16 19.80 -3.64
N ALA A 404 12.55 20.87 -4.34
CA ALA A 404 13.96 21.20 -4.48
C ALA A 404 14.55 21.57 -3.11
N ALA A 405 15.78 21.10 -2.85
CA ALA A 405 16.50 21.41 -1.61
C ALA A 405 16.91 22.89 -1.53
#